data_4806552e8b67633f0c838abf5eb94824
#
_entry.id   4806552e8b67633f0c838abf5eb94824
#
_cell.length_a   1.000
_cell.length_b   1.000
_cell.length_c   1.000
_cell.angle_alpha   90.00
_cell.angle_beta   90.00
_cell.angle_gamma   90.00
#
_symmetry.space_group_name_H-M   'P 1'
#
loop_
_entity.id
_entity.type
_entity.pdbx_description
1 polymer ?
#
loop_
_entity_poly.entity_id
_entity_poly.type
_entity_poly.pdbx_seq_one_letter_code
_entity_poly.pdbx_strand_id
1 'polypeptide(L)' 'QWARHPQARFAYSVEDTFVAFYCQGEVIRLPTSSRQDVMQLCDSAYYESEWLIGSFALPELKKLLTDLVFCDLIVAI' A
#
# COMPACT_ATOMS: atom_id res chain seq x y z
N GLN A 1 14.02 2.11 7.65
CA GLN A 1 13.06 1.03 7.41
C GLN A 1 11.68 1.43 7.90
N TRP A 2 10.65 0.85 7.32
CA TRP A 2 9.25 1.16 7.62
C TRP A 2 8.51 -0.11 8.00
N ALA A 3 7.45 0.03 8.78
CA ALA A 3 6.64 -1.10 9.21
C ALA A 3 5.16 -0.76 9.14
N ARG A 4 4.35 -1.79 8.86
CA ARG A 4 2.91 -1.68 9.01
C ARG A 4 2.56 -1.64 10.50
N HIS A 5 1.67 -0.71 10.87
CA HIS A 5 1.19 -0.66 12.25
C HIS A 5 0.55 -2.02 12.62
N PRO A 6 0.81 -2.55 13.83
CA PRO A 6 0.29 -3.88 14.20
C PRO A 6 -1.22 -4.03 14.10
N GLN A 7 -1.97 -2.93 14.24
CA GLN A 7 -3.42 -2.96 14.17
C GLN A 7 -3.96 -2.62 12.77
N ALA A 8 -3.08 -2.29 11.83
CA ALA A 8 -3.49 -2.00 10.46
C ALA A 8 -3.87 -3.30 9.75
N ARG A 9 -4.98 -3.29 9.05
CA ARG A 9 -5.46 -4.43 8.29
C ARG A 9 -5.53 -4.08 6.83
N PHE A 10 -4.64 -4.67 6.05
CA PHE A 10 -4.56 -4.47 4.62
C PHE A 10 -4.97 -5.75 3.91
N ALA A 11 -5.80 -5.59 2.88
CA ALA A 11 -6.19 -6.70 2.03
C ALA A 11 -6.30 -6.19 0.61
N TYR A 12 -6.30 -7.10 -0.36
CA TYR A 12 -6.44 -6.71 -1.76
C TYR A 12 -7.23 -7.75 -2.53
N SER A 13 -7.74 -7.32 -3.68
CA SER A 13 -8.43 -8.20 -4.63
C SER A 13 -8.00 -7.78 -6.02
N VAL A 14 -7.55 -8.75 -6.83
CA VAL A 14 -7.13 -8.50 -8.21
C VAL A 14 -8.34 -8.71 -9.12
N GLU A 15 -8.79 -7.63 -9.76
CA GLU A 15 -9.91 -7.67 -10.69
C GLU A 15 -9.40 -7.57 -12.13
N ASP A 16 -10.30 -7.69 -13.10
CA ASP A 16 -9.90 -7.71 -14.51
C ASP A 16 -9.27 -6.39 -14.97
N THR A 17 -9.78 -5.26 -14.47
CA THR A 17 -9.37 -3.93 -14.93
C THR A 17 -8.75 -3.07 -13.86
N PHE A 18 -8.69 -3.55 -12.61
CA PHE A 18 -8.13 -2.77 -11.50
C PHE A 18 -7.71 -3.70 -10.37
N VAL A 19 -7.02 -3.14 -9.39
CA VAL A 19 -6.72 -3.83 -8.13
C VAL A 19 -7.43 -3.06 -7.03
N ALA A 20 -8.21 -3.76 -6.21
CA ALA A 20 -8.86 -3.15 -5.07
C ALA A 20 -8.00 -3.33 -3.83
N PHE A 21 -7.75 -2.24 -3.11
CA PHE A 21 -7.04 -2.26 -1.84
C PHE A 21 -8.01 -1.89 -0.72
N TYR A 22 -8.07 -2.74 0.30
CA TYR A 22 -8.98 -2.59 1.43
C TYR A 22 -8.19 -2.21 2.67
N CYS A 23 -8.60 -1.14 3.33
CA CYS A 23 -7.94 -0.66 4.54
C CYS A 23 -8.94 0.08 5.41
N GLN A 24 -9.05 -0.34 6.67
CA GLN A 24 -9.87 0.37 7.67
C GLN A 24 -11.30 0.64 7.20
N GLY A 25 -11.90 -0.35 6.53
CA GLY A 25 -13.27 -0.23 6.05
C GLY A 25 -13.44 0.54 4.76
N GLU A 26 -12.36 1.01 4.17
CA GLU A 26 -12.39 1.73 2.89
C GLU A 26 -11.85 0.86 1.77
N VAL A 27 -12.30 1.14 0.55
CA VAL A 27 -11.84 0.47 -0.67
C VAL A 27 -11.25 1.52 -1.58
N ILE A 28 -10.02 1.27 -2.04
CA ILE A 28 -9.32 2.14 -2.98
C ILE A 28 -9.02 1.33 -4.23
N ARG A 29 -9.38 1.86 -5.41
CA ARG A 29 -9.10 1.22 -6.68
C ARG A 29 -7.80 1.76 -7.25
N LEU A 30 -6.95 0.85 -7.71
CA LEU A 30 -5.64 1.18 -8.25
C LEU A 30 -5.49 0.53 -9.63
N PRO A 31 -4.65 1.08 -10.51
CA PRO A 31 -4.40 0.46 -11.81
C PRO A 31 -3.80 -0.93 -11.66
N THR A 32 -4.03 -1.80 -12.64
CA THR A 32 -3.44 -3.14 -12.63
C THR A 32 -1.92 -3.11 -12.63
N SER A 33 -1.31 -2.03 -13.11
CA SER A 33 0.14 -1.86 -13.08
C SER A 33 0.71 -1.78 -11.66
N SER A 34 -0.12 -1.48 -10.66
CA SER A 34 0.31 -1.45 -9.26
C SER A 34 0.08 -2.76 -8.53
N ARG A 35 -0.33 -3.84 -9.24
CA ARG A 35 -0.66 -5.12 -8.60
C ARG A 35 0.47 -5.66 -7.73
N GLN A 36 1.69 -5.69 -8.27
CA GLN A 36 2.83 -6.24 -7.53
C GLN A 36 3.10 -5.45 -6.24
N ASP A 37 3.05 -4.13 -6.33
CA ASP A 37 3.30 -3.27 -5.17
C ASP A 37 2.20 -3.41 -4.12
N VAL A 38 0.95 -3.54 -4.55
CA VAL A 38 -0.17 -3.74 -3.62
C VAL A 38 -0.03 -5.09 -2.93
N MET A 39 0.34 -6.14 -3.67
CA MET A 39 0.56 -7.45 -3.08
C MET A 39 1.66 -7.41 -2.03
N GLN A 40 2.77 -6.74 -2.33
CA GLN A 40 3.87 -6.60 -1.37
C GLN A 40 3.44 -5.80 -0.16
N LEU A 41 2.68 -4.74 -0.36
CA LEU A 41 2.17 -3.91 0.73
C LEU A 41 1.31 -4.73 1.71
N CYS A 42 0.47 -5.61 1.19
CA CYS A 42 -0.44 -6.42 2.00
C CYS A 42 0.25 -7.63 2.63
N ASP A 43 1.23 -8.22 1.94
CA ASP A 43 1.83 -9.48 2.36
C ASP A 43 3.03 -9.29 3.27
N SER A 44 3.55 -8.06 3.41
CA SER A 44 4.73 -7.77 4.21
C SER A 44 4.36 -7.00 5.46
N ALA A 45 5.13 -7.21 6.53
CA ALA A 45 4.99 -6.43 7.76
C ALA A 45 6.00 -5.27 7.79
N TYR A 46 7.07 -5.38 7.01
CA TYR A 46 8.14 -4.40 6.96
C TYR A 46 8.41 -4.00 5.53
N TYR A 47 8.82 -2.74 5.31
CA TYR A 47 9.06 -2.20 3.99
C TYR A 47 10.41 -1.51 3.96
N GLU A 48 11.20 -1.77 2.91
CA GLU A 48 12.44 -1.07 2.69
C GLU A 48 12.16 0.33 2.15
N SER A 49 12.98 1.30 2.58
CA SER A 49 12.84 2.68 2.09
C SER A 49 12.97 2.75 0.57
N GLU A 50 13.86 1.95 0.00
CA GLU A 50 14.04 1.92 -1.45
C GLU A 50 12.78 1.48 -2.17
N TRP A 51 12.10 0.47 -1.64
CA TRP A 51 10.84 0.01 -2.23
C TRP A 51 9.76 1.09 -2.16
N LEU A 52 9.64 1.76 -1.01
CA LEU A 52 8.65 2.83 -0.86
C LEU A 52 8.90 3.98 -1.84
N ILE A 53 10.15 4.40 -1.97
CA ILE A 53 10.52 5.47 -2.89
C ILE A 53 10.25 5.05 -4.34
N GLY A 54 10.60 3.82 -4.69
CA GLY A 54 10.33 3.29 -6.02
C GLY A 54 8.85 3.24 -6.36
N SER A 55 8.01 2.92 -5.37
CA SER A 55 6.56 2.86 -5.56
C SER A 55 5.95 4.24 -5.82
N PHE A 56 6.64 5.32 -5.44
CA PHE A 56 6.19 6.68 -5.70
C PHE A 56 6.21 7.05 -7.19
N ALA A 57 6.77 6.21 -8.03
CA ALA A 57 6.73 6.44 -9.49
C ALA A 57 5.32 6.40 -10.06
N LEU A 58 4.39 5.68 -9.41
CA LEU A 58 2.98 5.63 -9.80
C LEU A 58 2.20 6.63 -8.95
N PRO A 59 1.54 7.65 -9.57
CA PRO A 59 0.87 8.69 -8.79
C PRO A 59 -0.20 8.17 -7.84
N GLU A 60 -1.00 7.19 -8.27
CA GLU A 60 -2.06 6.63 -7.44
C GLU A 60 -1.48 5.90 -6.22
N LEU A 61 -0.40 5.18 -6.43
CA LEU A 61 0.27 4.45 -5.35
C LEU A 61 0.97 5.40 -4.41
N LYS A 62 1.59 6.46 -4.96
CA LYS A 62 2.22 7.51 -4.14
C LYS A 62 1.19 8.15 -3.21
N LYS A 63 0.01 8.47 -3.73
CA LYS A 63 -1.05 9.06 -2.92
C LYS A 63 -1.49 8.11 -1.82
N LEU A 64 -1.69 6.85 -2.16
CA LEU A 64 -2.08 5.84 -1.17
C LEU A 64 -1.04 5.71 -0.07
N LEU A 65 0.22 5.54 -0.43
CA LEU A 65 1.29 5.35 0.56
C LEU A 65 1.46 6.60 1.43
N THR A 66 1.33 7.80 0.83
CA THR A 66 1.40 9.05 1.59
C THR A 66 0.27 9.11 2.62
N ASP A 67 -0.94 8.73 2.23
CA ASP A 67 -2.08 8.71 3.14
C ASP A 67 -1.88 7.69 4.27
N LEU A 68 -1.34 6.52 3.96
CA LEU A 68 -1.08 5.50 4.97
C LEU A 68 -0.05 5.97 6.00
N VAL A 69 1.00 6.64 5.55
CA VAL A 69 2.01 7.20 6.45
C VAL A 69 1.40 8.32 7.29
N PHE A 70 0.61 9.19 6.67
CA PHE A 70 -0.02 10.30 7.37
C PHE A 70 -0.96 9.81 8.46
N CYS A 71 -1.65 8.68 8.23
CA CYS A 71 -2.59 8.11 9.20
C CYS A 71 -1.91 7.15 10.19
N ASP A 72 -0.58 7.05 10.18
CA ASP A 72 0.20 6.16 11.05
C ASP A 72 -0.11 4.68 10.85
N LEU A 73 -0.60 4.31 9.66
CA LEU A 73 -0.81 2.90 9.31
C LEU A 73 0.48 2.26 8.79
N ILE A 74 1.41 3.07 8.31
CA ILE A 74 2.79 2.71 8.02
C ILE A 74 3.66 3.69 8.79
N VAL A 75 4.61 3.18 9.56
CA VAL A 75 5.42 4.01 10.45
C VAL A 75 6.91 3.72 10.23
N ALA A 76 7.73 4.73 10.48
CA ALA A 76 9.18 4.60 10.43
C ALA A 76 9.66 3.88 11.70
N ILE A 77 10.64 3.01 11.51
CA ILE A 77 11.25 2.30 12.63
C ILE A 77 12.62 2.90 12.92
#